data_8994104af4420d6ff3811a5359eaf456
#
_entry.id   8994104af4420d6ff3811a5359eaf456
#
_cell.length_a   1.000
_cell.length_b   1.000
_cell.length_c   1.000
_cell.angle_alpha   90.00
_cell.angle_beta   90.00
_cell.angle_gamma   90.00
#
_symmetry.space_group_name_H-M   'P 1'
#
loop_
_entity.id
_entity.type
_entity.pdbx_description
1 polymer ?
#
loop_
_entity_poly.entity_id
_entity_poly.type
_entity_poly.pdbx_seq_one_letter_code
_entity_poly.pdbx_strand_id
1 'polypeptide(L)'
;MLNKIVEVKHLSHKYSVDWAIRDINFAIKENGVFGLLGSNGAGKSTTMNIICNVLTQTEGDVFINGINLRERPIEAKKFIGFLPQKAPLHTEMTVDEYLYHCADIRLMPKKEIPEAMERAKAKCGITHFSKRQIRNLSGGYQQRVG
;
A
#
# COMPACT_ATOMS: atom_id res chain seq x y z
N MET A 1 -13.57 -1.31 -23.93
CA MET A 1 -12.79 -0.27 -23.23
C MET A 1 -11.66 -0.97 -22.48
N LEU A 2 -10.40 -0.60 -22.71
CA LEU A 2 -9.26 -1.14 -21.96
C LEU A 2 -9.46 -0.81 -20.47
N ASN A 3 -9.50 -1.85 -19.64
CA ASN A 3 -9.75 -1.71 -18.21
C ASN A 3 -8.50 -1.04 -17.58
N LYS A 4 -8.61 0.19 -17.11
CA LYS A 4 -7.51 0.92 -16.46
C LYS A 4 -7.37 0.39 -15.04
N ILE A 5 -6.19 -0.09 -14.69
CA ILE A 5 -5.89 -0.59 -13.34
C ILE A 5 -5.83 0.58 -12.35
N VAL A 6 -5.14 1.66 -12.74
CA VAL A 6 -5.11 2.92 -11.99
C VAL A 6 -5.38 4.06 -12.96
N GLU A 7 -6.25 4.97 -12.60
CA GLU A 7 -6.47 6.21 -13.34
C GLU A 7 -6.49 7.38 -12.37
N VAL A 8 -5.70 8.38 -12.67
CA VAL A 8 -5.59 9.63 -11.90
C VAL A 8 -6.01 10.78 -12.80
N LYS A 9 -7.00 11.56 -12.34
CA LYS A 9 -7.60 12.68 -13.10
C LYS A 9 -7.56 13.96 -12.29
N HIS A 10 -6.90 14.98 -12.82
CA HIS A 10 -6.83 16.33 -12.26
C HIS A 10 -6.46 16.35 -10.78
N LEU A 11 -5.61 15.39 -10.36
CA LEU A 11 -5.25 15.21 -8.96
C LEU A 11 -4.43 16.38 -8.47
N SER A 12 -4.96 17.07 -7.45
CA SER A 12 -4.28 18.15 -6.76
C SER A 12 -4.40 17.99 -5.26
N HIS A 13 -3.35 18.33 -4.54
CA HIS A 13 -3.37 18.34 -3.07
C HIS A 13 -2.52 19.47 -2.53
N LYS A 14 -3.04 20.12 -1.52
CA LYS A 14 -2.33 21.16 -0.77
C LYS A 14 -2.26 20.80 0.70
N TYR A 15 -1.11 21.10 1.30
CA TYR A 15 -0.93 21.14 2.74
C TYR A 15 -1.09 22.60 3.19
N SER A 16 -2.17 22.90 3.94
CA SER A 16 -2.51 24.27 4.30
C SER A 16 -2.71 25.16 3.06
N VAL A 17 -1.79 26.08 2.77
CA VAL A 17 -1.89 27.04 1.65
C VAL A 17 -1.07 26.63 0.43
N ASP A 18 -0.04 25.79 0.59
CA ASP A 18 0.89 25.43 -0.46
C ASP A 18 0.48 24.15 -1.20
N TRP A 19 0.54 24.19 -2.52
CA TRP A 19 0.27 23.04 -3.37
C TRP A 19 1.46 22.08 -3.37
N ALA A 20 1.27 20.86 -2.88
CA ALA A 20 2.24 19.78 -2.96
C ALA A 20 2.25 19.09 -4.32
N ILE A 21 1.06 18.98 -4.94
CA ILE A 21 0.86 18.51 -6.32
C ILE A 21 -0.29 19.28 -6.95
N ARG A 22 -0.25 19.46 -8.27
CA ARG A 22 -1.28 20.19 -8.99
C ARG A 22 -1.52 19.57 -10.35
N ASP A 23 -2.78 19.29 -10.64
CA ASP A 23 -3.29 18.78 -11.93
C ASP A 23 -2.54 17.56 -12.49
N ILE A 24 -2.27 16.58 -11.63
CA ILE A 24 -1.62 15.32 -12.03
C ILE A 24 -2.61 14.44 -12.78
N ASN A 25 -2.21 13.99 -13.97
CA ASN A 25 -3.02 13.16 -14.85
C ASN A 25 -2.20 11.99 -15.39
N PHE A 26 -2.60 10.74 -15.14
CA PHE A 26 -2.03 9.55 -15.77
C PHE A 26 -2.94 8.33 -15.62
N ALA A 27 -2.64 7.28 -16.39
CA ALA A 27 -3.33 6.01 -16.27
C ALA A 27 -2.37 4.83 -16.49
N ILE A 28 -2.52 3.80 -15.66
CA ILE A 28 -1.86 2.50 -15.80
C ILE A 28 -2.90 1.51 -16.35
N LYS A 29 -2.64 0.95 -17.51
CA LYS A 29 -3.58 0.09 -18.26
C LYS A 29 -3.19 -1.38 -18.22
N GLU A 30 -1.94 -1.70 -17.90
CA GLU A 30 -1.38 -3.04 -17.97
C GLU A 30 -0.66 -3.38 -16.67
N ASN A 31 -0.53 -4.67 -16.36
CA ASN A 31 0.27 -5.13 -15.24
C ASN A 31 1.76 -4.91 -15.55
N GLY A 32 2.51 -4.49 -14.55
CA GLY A 32 3.95 -4.25 -14.70
C GLY A 32 4.55 -3.56 -13.49
N VAL A 33 5.83 -3.24 -13.60
CA VAL A 33 6.56 -2.43 -12.61
C VAL A 33 6.70 -1.02 -13.18
N PHE A 34 6.18 -0.04 -12.46
CA PHE A 34 6.21 1.36 -12.85
C PHE A 34 7.00 2.18 -11.83
N GLY A 35 7.90 3.02 -12.32
CA GLY A 35 8.66 3.94 -11.49
C GLY A 35 8.09 5.35 -11.55
N LEU A 36 7.83 5.96 -10.39
CA LEU A 36 7.51 7.38 -10.29
C LEU A 36 8.77 8.15 -9.95
N LEU A 37 9.33 8.86 -10.94
CA LEU A 37 10.58 9.59 -10.85
C LEU A 37 10.34 11.09 -10.70
N GLY A 38 11.30 11.78 -10.12
CA GLY A 38 11.27 13.23 -9.93
C GLY A 38 12.20 13.68 -8.80
N SER A 39 12.47 14.98 -8.70
CA SER A 39 13.29 15.59 -7.64
C SER A 39 12.64 15.42 -6.25
N ASN A 40 13.41 15.66 -5.20
CA ASN A 40 12.86 15.75 -3.85
C ASN A 40 11.90 16.96 -3.77
N GLY A 41 10.75 16.76 -3.12
CA GLY A 41 9.70 17.78 -3.10
C GLY A 41 8.73 17.78 -4.29
N ALA A 42 8.96 16.97 -5.35
CA ALA A 42 8.08 16.92 -6.52
C ALA A 42 6.70 16.27 -6.28
N GLY A 43 6.33 15.97 -5.04
CA GLY A 43 5.01 15.42 -4.72
C GLY A 43 4.85 13.90 -4.91
N LYS A 44 5.93 13.16 -5.19
CA LYS A 44 5.87 11.70 -5.42
C LYS A 44 5.19 10.94 -4.27
N SER A 45 5.65 11.17 -3.04
CA SER A 45 5.09 10.52 -1.85
C SER A 45 3.65 10.96 -1.58
N THR A 46 3.31 12.22 -1.84
CA THR A 46 1.94 12.74 -1.74
C THR A 46 1.02 12.02 -2.72
N THR A 47 1.44 11.91 -3.99
CA THR A 47 0.68 11.19 -5.02
C THR A 47 0.45 9.72 -4.64
N MET A 48 1.52 9.02 -4.21
CA MET A 48 1.41 7.61 -3.78
C MET A 48 0.49 7.45 -2.56
N ASN A 49 0.61 8.32 -1.56
CA ASN A 49 -0.24 8.27 -0.37
C ASN A 49 -1.73 8.49 -0.71
N ILE A 50 -2.01 9.33 -1.71
CA ILE A 50 -3.39 9.53 -2.17
C ILE A 50 -3.89 8.29 -2.92
N ILE A 51 -3.11 7.73 -3.86
CA ILE A 51 -3.49 6.52 -4.60
C ILE A 51 -3.74 5.34 -3.65
N CYS A 52 -2.95 5.23 -2.58
CA CYS A 52 -3.12 4.20 -1.55
C CYS A 52 -4.17 4.56 -0.49
N ASN A 53 -4.88 5.69 -0.64
CA ASN A 53 -5.90 6.18 0.30
C ASN A 53 -5.39 6.30 1.75
N VAL A 54 -4.15 6.71 1.92
CA VAL A 54 -3.55 7.15 3.19
C VAL A 54 -3.79 8.63 3.41
N LEU A 55 -3.89 9.38 2.29
CA LEU A 55 -4.15 10.81 2.27
C LEU A 55 -5.33 11.10 1.32
N THR A 56 -6.23 11.98 1.73
CA THR A 56 -7.35 12.42 0.89
C THR A 56 -6.90 13.61 0.04
N GLN A 57 -7.15 13.56 -1.26
CA GLN A 57 -6.84 14.64 -2.18
C GLN A 57 -7.72 15.88 -1.94
N THR A 58 -7.20 17.05 -2.30
CA THR A 58 -7.97 18.30 -2.28
C THR A 58 -8.91 18.37 -3.47
N GLU A 59 -8.41 18.08 -4.70
CA GLU A 59 -9.16 18.12 -5.95
C GLU A 59 -8.83 16.89 -6.81
N GLY A 60 -9.71 16.60 -7.75
CA GLY A 60 -9.54 15.51 -8.71
C GLY A 60 -9.95 14.15 -8.17
N ASP A 61 -9.77 13.12 -8.99
CA ASP A 61 -10.23 11.77 -8.72
C ASP A 61 -9.15 10.72 -9.00
N VAL A 62 -9.20 9.65 -8.20
CA VAL A 62 -8.40 8.45 -8.38
C VAL A 62 -9.34 7.25 -8.52
N PHE A 63 -9.11 6.45 -9.55
CA PHE A 63 -9.86 5.22 -9.80
C PHE A 63 -8.92 4.02 -9.72
N ILE A 64 -9.32 2.99 -8.98
CA ILE A 64 -8.64 1.70 -8.89
C ILE A 64 -9.58 0.64 -9.47
N ASN A 65 -9.16 -0.02 -10.54
CA ASN A 65 -10.00 -0.95 -11.31
C ASN A 65 -11.39 -0.36 -11.65
N GLY A 66 -11.43 0.93 -12.01
CA GLY A 66 -12.67 1.66 -12.32
C GLY A 66 -13.50 2.09 -11.10
N ILE A 67 -13.07 1.77 -9.87
CA ILE A 67 -13.74 2.16 -8.63
C ILE A 67 -13.20 3.51 -8.17
N ASN A 68 -14.07 4.51 -8.03
CA ASN A 68 -13.67 5.81 -7.48
C ASN A 68 -13.26 5.66 -6.01
N LEU A 69 -12.02 6.02 -5.73
CA LEU A 69 -11.41 5.86 -4.41
C LEU A 69 -12.08 6.74 -3.33
N ARG A 70 -12.63 7.90 -3.71
CA ARG A 70 -13.33 8.80 -2.80
C ARG A 70 -14.73 8.30 -2.46
N GLU A 71 -15.45 7.76 -3.44
CA GLU A 71 -16.83 7.32 -3.28
C GLU A 71 -16.94 5.94 -2.62
N ARG A 72 -16.05 5.01 -3.01
CA ARG A 72 -16.06 3.61 -2.56
C ARG A 72 -14.69 3.16 -2.06
N PRO A 73 -14.15 3.79 -0.99
CA PRO A 73 -12.78 3.54 -0.53
C PRO A 73 -12.54 2.11 -0.04
N ILE A 74 -13.51 1.50 0.62
CA ILE A 74 -13.39 0.13 1.14
C ILE A 74 -13.27 -0.89 -0.01
N GLU A 75 -14.04 -0.70 -1.07
CA GLU A 75 -13.98 -1.58 -2.24
C GLU A 75 -12.66 -1.40 -3.00
N ALA A 76 -12.25 -0.16 -3.24
CA ALA A 76 -11.01 0.15 -3.92
C ALA A 76 -9.78 -0.40 -3.17
N LYS A 77 -9.76 -0.29 -1.84
CA LYS A 77 -8.66 -0.79 -0.98
C LYS A 77 -8.45 -2.31 -1.07
N LYS A 78 -9.45 -3.09 -1.47
CA LYS A 78 -9.29 -4.54 -1.68
C LYS A 78 -8.27 -4.86 -2.77
N PHE A 79 -8.03 -3.93 -3.69
CA PHE A 79 -7.08 -4.05 -4.80
C PHE A 79 -5.74 -3.36 -4.53
N ILE A 80 -5.55 -2.78 -3.35
CA ILE A 80 -4.34 -2.03 -2.99
C ILE A 80 -3.56 -2.77 -1.91
N GLY A 81 -2.29 -3.05 -2.17
CA GLY A 81 -1.27 -3.32 -1.16
C GLY A 81 -0.33 -2.11 -1.06
N PHE A 82 -0.03 -1.66 0.14
CA PHE A 82 0.84 -0.51 0.36
C PHE A 82 1.88 -0.80 1.42
N LEU A 83 3.14 -0.63 1.03
CA LEU A 83 4.27 -0.66 1.96
C LEU A 83 4.93 0.73 1.98
N PRO A 84 4.77 1.51 3.05
CA PRO A 84 5.42 2.80 3.17
C PRO A 84 6.93 2.65 3.39
N GLN A 85 7.68 3.72 3.18
CA GLN A 85 9.15 3.75 3.36
C GLN A 85 9.57 3.28 4.76
N LYS A 86 8.78 3.62 5.79
CA LYS A 86 8.92 3.08 7.15
C LYS A 86 7.67 2.25 7.45
N ALA A 87 7.83 0.93 7.45
CA ALA A 87 6.71 0.03 7.75
C ALA A 87 6.24 0.21 9.20
N PRO A 88 4.93 0.42 9.45
CA PRO A 88 4.37 0.59 10.79
C PRO A 88 4.20 -0.78 11.46
N LEU A 89 5.30 -1.40 11.90
CA LEU A 89 5.31 -2.73 12.48
C LEU A 89 5.06 -2.71 13.98
N HIS A 90 4.34 -3.69 14.48
CA HIS A 90 4.27 -4.03 15.91
C HIS A 90 5.51 -4.84 16.29
N THR A 91 6.57 -4.13 16.64
CA THR A 91 7.93 -4.71 16.75
C THR A 91 8.11 -5.70 17.91
N GLU A 92 7.21 -5.68 18.91
CA GLU A 92 7.15 -6.64 20.02
C GLU A 92 6.56 -8.00 19.62
N MET A 93 5.78 -8.05 18.55
CA MET A 93 5.22 -9.30 18.02
C MET A 93 6.28 -10.13 17.32
N THR A 94 6.09 -11.44 17.32
CA THR A 94 6.78 -12.33 16.38
C THR A 94 6.26 -12.14 14.97
N VAL A 95 6.99 -12.62 13.98
CA VAL A 95 6.56 -12.57 12.57
C VAL A 95 5.20 -13.26 12.39
N ASP A 96 5.02 -14.45 12.98
CA ASP A 96 3.76 -15.17 12.89
C ASP A 96 2.59 -14.42 13.54
N GLU A 97 2.78 -13.86 14.73
CA GLU A 97 1.75 -13.08 15.42
C GLU A 97 1.34 -11.85 14.60
N TYR A 98 2.30 -11.14 14.03
CA TYR A 98 2.04 -9.97 13.21
C TYR A 98 1.28 -10.32 11.93
N LEU A 99 1.69 -11.36 11.21
CA LEU A 99 1.02 -11.79 9.99
C LEU A 99 -0.40 -12.29 10.27
N TYR A 100 -0.59 -13.02 11.38
CA TYR A 100 -1.93 -13.44 11.82
C TYR A 100 -2.81 -12.22 12.12
N HIS A 101 -2.28 -11.24 12.86
CA HIS A 101 -2.97 -9.99 13.16
C HIS A 101 -3.37 -9.23 11.89
N CYS A 102 -2.49 -9.12 10.91
CA CYS A 102 -2.79 -8.49 9.63
C CYS A 102 -3.91 -9.20 8.87
N ALA A 103 -3.92 -10.53 8.87
CA ALA A 103 -4.95 -11.34 8.25
C ALA A 103 -6.31 -11.19 8.94
N ASP A 104 -6.30 -11.17 10.29
CA ASP A 104 -7.52 -11.01 11.11
C ASP A 104 -8.16 -9.62 10.90
N ILE A 105 -7.39 -8.55 10.91
CA ILE A 105 -7.88 -7.18 10.61
C ILE A 105 -8.50 -7.10 9.20
N ARG A 106 -7.96 -7.85 8.24
CA ARG A 106 -8.49 -7.93 6.87
C ARG A 106 -9.71 -8.86 6.75
N LEU A 107 -10.21 -9.37 7.87
CA LEU A 107 -11.36 -10.28 7.96
C LEU A 107 -11.18 -11.55 7.10
N MET A 108 -9.95 -12.04 7.00
CA MET A 108 -9.65 -13.28 6.30
C MET A 108 -10.30 -14.46 7.04
N PRO A 109 -10.95 -15.40 6.33
CA PRO A 109 -11.49 -16.60 6.97
C PRO A 109 -10.41 -17.36 7.76
N LYS A 110 -10.65 -17.63 9.04
CA LYS A 110 -9.65 -18.25 9.96
C LYS A 110 -8.98 -19.50 9.40
N LYS A 111 -9.73 -20.31 8.65
CA LYS A 111 -9.23 -21.53 8.00
C LYS A 111 -8.18 -21.27 6.90
N GLU A 112 -8.18 -20.09 6.32
CA GLU A 112 -7.29 -19.70 5.21
C GLU A 112 -6.02 -18.99 5.69
N ILE A 113 -6.03 -18.46 6.93
CA ILE A 113 -4.91 -17.69 7.49
C ILE A 113 -3.60 -18.48 7.51
N PRO A 114 -3.55 -19.74 8.03
CA PRO A 114 -2.27 -20.46 8.11
C PRO A 114 -1.59 -20.63 6.74
N GLU A 115 -2.34 -21.04 5.74
CA GLU A 115 -1.81 -21.21 4.38
C GLU A 115 -1.37 -19.89 3.75
N ALA A 116 -2.15 -18.81 3.94
CA ALA A 116 -1.81 -17.48 3.45
C ALA A 116 -0.52 -16.95 4.09
N MET A 117 -0.33 -17.17 5.39
CA MET A 117 0.89 -16.79 6.11
C MET A 117 2.12 -17.54 5.58
N GLU A 118 2.03 -18.86 5.38
CA GLU A 118 3.15 -19.64 4.84
C GLU A 118 3.51 -19.18 3.42
N ARG A 119 2.54 -18.92 2.56
CA ARG A 119 2.77 -18.37 1.22
C ARG A 119 3.45 -16.99 1.27
N ALA A 120 3.00 -16.11 2.15
CA ALA A 120 3.58 -14.77 2.30
C ALA A 120 5.03 -14.87 2.80
N LYS A 121 5.28 -15.67 3.84
CA LYS A 121 6.63 -15.88 4.39
C LYS A 121 7.59 -16.46 3.35
N ALA A 122 7.15 -17.44 2.58
CA ALA A 122 7.96 -18.03 1.52
C ALA A 122 8.30 -17.01 0.42
N LYS A 123 7.31 -16.24 -0.04
CA LYS A 123 7.52 -15.20 -1.07
C LYS A 123 8.50 -14.10 -0.61
N CYS A 124 8.46 -13.73 0.66
CA CYS A 124 9.32 -12.68 1.22
C CYS A 124 10.66 -13.22 1.76
N GLY A 125 10.88 -14.55 1.77
CA GLY A 125 12.09 -15.19 2.25
C GLY A 125 12.31 -15.01 3.77
N ILE A 126 11.22 -15.07 4.56
CA ILE A 126 11.23 -14.84 6.01
C ILE A 126 10.73 -16.03 6.84
N THR A 127 10.50 -17.19 6.23
CA THR A 127 9.98 -18.40 6.89
C THR A 127 10.81 -18.80 8.12
N HIS A 128 12.12 -18.69 8.04
CA HIS A 128 13.03 -19.05 9.14
C HIS A 128 12.99 -18.08 10.34
N PHE A 129 12.28 -16.96 10.20
CA PHE A 129 12.07 -15.99 11.28
C PHE A 129 10.70 -16.07 11.94
N SER A 130 9.86 -17.04 11.60
CA SER A 130 8.47 -17.17 12.03
C SER A 130 8.24 -16.88 13.51
N LYS A 131 9.06 -17.43 14.38
CA LYS A 131 8.97 -17.28 15.85
C LYS A 131 9.82 -16.15 16.43
N ARG A 132 10.54 -15.42 15.58
CA ARG A 132 11.42 -14.33 16.03
C ARG A 132 10.63 -13.03 16.17
N GLN A 133 10.89 -12.28 17.24
CA GLN A 133 10.32 -10.95 17.39
C GLN A 133 10.85 -10.00 16.31
N ILE A 134 9.96 -9.17 15.76
CA ILE A 134 10.27 -8.27 14.65
C ILE A 134 11.36 -7.28 15.03
N ARG A 135 11.40 -6.78 16.28
CA ARG A 135 12.47 -5.88 16.76
C ARG A 135 13.86 -6.46 16.66
N ASN A 136 13.99 -7.80 16.66
CA ASN A 136 15.26 -8.51 16.60
C ASN A 136 15.69 -8.85 15.16
N LEU A 137 14.99 -8.33 14.16
CA LEU A 137 15.31 -8.45 12.76
C LEU A 137 16.07 -7.21 12.27
N SER A 138 16.95 -7.40 11.28
CA SER A 138 17.56 -6.25 10.59
C SER A 138 16.49 -5.42 9.86
N GLY A 139 16.78 -4.15 9.60
CA GLY A 139 15.85 -3.25 8.91
C GLY A 139 15.33 -3.81 7.58
N GLY A 140 16.19 -4.49 6.80
CA GLY A 140 15.79 -5.14 5.55
C GLY A 140 14.80 -6.28 5.75
N TYR A 141 14.95 -7.08 6.82
CA TYR A 141 13.98 -8.12 7.16
C TYR A 141 12.70 -7.55 7.75
N GLN A 142 12.79 -6.49 8.55
CA GLN A 142 11.58 -5.77 9.02
C GLN A 142 10.77 -5.26 7.82
N GLN A 143 11.43 -4.70 6.80
CA GLN A 143 10.79 -4.26 5.56
C GLN A 143 10.09 -5.41 4.81
N ARG A 144 10.63 -6.63 4.87
CA ARG A 144 10.02 -7.81 4.24
C ARG A 144 8.84 -8.38 5.03
N VAL A 145 8.75 -8.07 6.33
CA VAL A 145 7.59 -8.45 7.16
C VAL A 145 6.40 -7.53 6.91
N GLY A 146 6.62 -6.22 6.65
CA GLY A 146 5.59 -5.23 6.32
C GLY A 146 5.03 -5.41 4.94
#